data_8222dbb66d53df9e92d7e6d68488e2ff
#
_entry.id   8222dbb66d53df9e92d7e6d68488e2ff
#
_cell.length_a   1.000
_cell.length_b   1.000
_cell.length_c   1.000
_cell.angle_alpha   90.00
_cell.angle_beta   90.00
_cell.angle_gamma   90.00
#
_symmetry.space_group_name_H-M   'P 1'
#
loop_
_entity.id
_entity.type
_entity.pdbx_description
1 polymer ?
#
loop_
_entity_poly.entity_id
_entity_poly.type
_entity_poly.pdbx_seq_one_letter_code
_entity_poly.pdbx_strand_id
1 'polypeptide(L)'
;MTRILEIGGRRLPFLRWSVLRMLLGMRGLTRNWQVGDGREEALAAHVLAHARPGDLDEAIRVIDDFCVTRSVMMNVGDEKGEILDHAVQRVSPGLLLELGTYCGYSGLRMARVMPEGARFCSIEFSPANADIARRIWAHAGVGDRLTVVVGSLGDGGATIERLCSEFGFTDGGLDFAVVDHDKKAYLPDLERIQRERWLHPGSVVVADNVKFPGAPEYRAYLHAEEGRTWRTIEHDTHLEYQSLVKDLVLESEYLGEPA
;
A
#
# COMPACT_ATOMS: atom_id res chain seq x y z
N MET A 1 10.96 21.05 -15.70
CA MET A 1 11.27 19.65 -16.09
C MET A 1 10.32 18.74 -15.34
N THR A 2 9.39 18.12 -16.05
CA THR A 2 8.34 17.28 -15.47
C THR A 2 8.64 15.77 -15.59
N ARG A 3 9.36 15.33 -16.60
CA ARG A 3 9.73 13.92 -16.80
C ARG A 3 10.88 13.46 -15.90
N ILE A 4 10.87 12.17 -15.52
CA ILE A 4 12.04 11.52 -14.93
C ILE A 4 13.16 11.52 -15.97
N LEU A 5 14.34 11.99 -15.57
CA LEU A 5 15.53 11.98 -16.43
C LEU A 5 16.11 10.56 -16.41
N GLU A 6 16.26 9.94 -17.57
CA GLU A 6 16.95 8.66 -17.71
C GLU A 6 18.34 8.89 -18.30
N ILE A 7 19.37 8.46 -17.56
CA ILE A 7 20.77 8.48 -18.02
C ILE A 7 21.35 7.09 -17.79
N GLY A 8 21.79 6.43 -18.88
CA GLY A 8 22.40 5.09 -18.79
C GLY A 8 21.50 4.04 -18.16
N GLY A 9 20.19 4.07 -18.43
CA GLY A 9 19.19 3.15 -17.85
C GLY A 9 18.81 3.44 -16.39
N ARG A 10 19.27 4.56 -15.81
CA ARG A 10 18.93 4.96 -14.45
C ARG A 10 17.91 6.09 -14.45
N ARG A 11 16.84 5.94 -13.68
CA ARG A 11 15.80 6.95 -13.46
C ARG A 11 16.24 7.91 -12.36
N LEU A 12 16.40 9.21 -12.68
CA LEU A 12 16.89 10.25 -11.78
C LEU A 12 15.77 11.24 -11.40
N PRO A 13 15.03 11.01 -10.31
CA PRO A 13 13.87 11.84 -9.94
C PRO A 13 14.26 13.19 -9.33
N PHE A 14 15.47 13.34 -8.76
CA PHE A 14 15.85 14.49 -7.92
C PHE A 14 15.88 15.84 -8.64
N LEU A 15 15.94 15.86 -9.97
CA LEU A 15 15.86 17.08 -10.77
C LEU A 15 14.43 17.52 -11.10
N ARG A 16 13.43 16.83 -10.53
CA ARG A 16 12.02 17.16 -10.78
C ARG A 16 11.51 18.21 -9.80
N TRP A 17 10.85 19.21 -10.33
CA TRP A 17 10.18 20.23 -9.53
C TRP A 17 9.13 19.64 -8.56
N SER A 18 8.49 18.54 -8.94
CA SER A 18 7.50 17.83 -8.11
C SER A 18 8.13 17.19 -6.85
N VAL A 19 9.40 16.75 -6.92
CA VAL A 19 10.14 16.26 -5.74
C VAL A 19 10.45 17.40 -4.81
N LEU A 20 10.92 18.53 -5.33
CA LEU A 20 11.18 19.71 -4.51
C LEU A 20 9.91 20.19 -3.80
N ARG A 21 8.76 20.26 -4.49
CA ARG A 21 7.47 20.60 -3.88
C ARG A 21 7.06 19.60 -2.80
N MET A 22 7.32 18.31 -2.99
CA MET A 22 7.06 17.31 -1.96
C MET A 22 7.89 17.56 -0.71
N LEU A 23 9.18 17.85 -0.86
CA LEU A 23 10.07 18.17 0.27
C LEU A 23 9.62 19.45 1.01
N LEU A 24 9.16 20.47 0.29
CA LEU A 24 8.60 21.69 0.87
C LEU A 24 7.25 21.44 1.56
N GLY A 25 6.48 20.48 1.06
CA GLY A 25 5.16 20.06 1.59
C GLY A 25 5.20 19.06 2.76
N MET A 26 6.38 18.68 3.26
CA MET A 26 6.55 17.68 4.33
C MET A 26 5.68 17.93 5.57
N ARG A 27 5.40 19.20 5.91
CA ARG A 27 4.49 19.55 7.03
C ARG A 27 3.04 19.16 6.74
N GLY A 28 2.60 19.17 5.50
CA GLY A 28 1.27 18.68 5.09
C GLY A 28 1.19 17.15 5.19
N LEU A 29 2.23 16.46 4.76
CA LEU A 29 2.33 14.99 4.85
C LEU A 29 2.16 14.49 6.29
N THR A 30 2.78 15.15 7.27
CA THR A 30 2.69 14.73 8.67
C THR A 30 1.31 15.00 9.31
N ARG A 31 0.45 15.79 8.67
CA ARG A 31 -0.86 16.19 9.22
C ARG A 31 -2.03 15.40 8.63
N ASN A 32 -2.05 15.17 7.35
CA ASN A 32 -3.19 14.60 6.63
C ASN A 32 -2.80 13.67 5.47
N TRP A 33 -1.53 13.26 5.40
CA TRP A 33 -0.99 12.40 4.34
C TRP A 33 -1.26 12.91 2.92
N GLN A 34 -1.31 14.23 2.77
CA GLN A 34 -1.33 14.91 1.47
C GLN A 34 -0.15 15.87 1.36
N VAL A 35 0.42 15.96 0.18
CA VAL A 35 1.53 16.91 -0.08
C VAL A 35 1.05 18.35 0.05
N GLY A 36 -0.25 18.60 -0.18
CA GLY A 36 -0.86 19.91 -0.02
C GLY A 36 -0.67 20.84 -1.23
N ASP A 37 -0.16 20.31 -2.34
CA ASP A 37 -0.02 21.01 -3.61
C ASP A 37 -1.06 20.60 -4.66
N GLY A 38 -2.07 19.84 -4.26
CA GLY A 38 -3.19 19.41 -5.09
C GLY A 38 -2.88 18.24 -6.04
N ARG A 39 -1.73 17.57 -5.86
CA ARG A 39 -1.31 16.47 -6.75
C ARG A 39 -2.23 15.26 -6.66
N GLU A 40 -2.79 14.99 -5.49
CA GLU A 40 -3.71 13.87 -5.26
C GLU A 40 -5.00 14.04 -6.07
N GLU A 41 -5.60 15.22 -6.02
CA GLU A 41 -6.77 15.56 -6.82
C GLU A 41 -6.45 15.62 -8.33
N ALA A 42 -5.27 16.15 -8.68
CA ALA A 42 -4.80 16.18 -10.06
C ALA A 42 -4.59 14.75 -10.63
N LEU A 43 -4.16 13.79 -9.79
CA LEU A 43 -4.08 12.39 -10.18
C LEU A 43 -5.46 11.83 -10.50
N ALA A 44 -6.43 11.99 -9.59
CA ALA A 44 -7.80 11.53 -9.81
C ALA A 44 -8.40 12.10 -11.10
N ALA A 45 -8.32 13.44 -11.27
CA ALA A 45 -8.80 14.10 -12.49
C ALA A 45 -8.09 13.56 -13.74
N HIS A 46 -6.79 13.24 -13.64
CA HIS A 46 -6.03 12.69 -14.76
C HIS A 46 -6.48 11.29 -15.13
N VAL A 47 -6.69 10.41 -14.15
CA VAL A 47 -7.17 9.03 -14.36
C VAL A 47 -8.55 9.05 -15.00
N LEU A 48 -9.48 9.84 -14.45
CA LEU A 48 -10.85 9.96 -14.97
C LEU A 48 -10.91 10.51 -16.40
N ALA A 49 -9.93 11.30 -16.80
CA ALA A 49 -9.88 11.92 -18.14
C ALA A 49 -9.16 11.06 -19.19
N HIS A 50 -8.28 10.13 -18.80
CA HIS A 50 -7.36 9.45 -19.72
C HIS A 50 -7.46 7.93 -19.70
N ALA A 51 -8.00 7.32 -18.64
CA ALA A 51 -8.31 5.90 -18.61
C ALA A 51 -9.74 5.66 -19.10
N ARG A 52 -9.98 4.56 -19.80
CA ARG A 52 -11.33 4.15 -20.17
C ARG A 52 -12.11 3.69 -18.93
N PRO A 53 -13.36 4.12 -18.73
CA PRO A 53 -14.18 3.59 -17.64
C PRO A 53 -14.27 2.06 -17.70
N GLY A 54 -14.04 1.40 -16.56
CA GLY A 54 -14.07 -0.06 -16.43
C GLY A 54 -12.79 -0.76 -16.87
N ASP A 55 -11.74 -0.04 -17.27
CA ASP A 55 -10.47 -0.61 -17.68
C ASP A 55 -9.42 -0.45 -16.57
N LEU A 56 -9.31 -1.50 -15.73
CA LEU A 56 -8.41 -1.56 -14.60
C LEU A 56 -6.93 -1.44 -15.01
N ASP A 57 -6.52 -2.15 -16.05
CA ASP A 57 -5.14 -2.14 -16.53
C ASP A 57 -4.75 -0.77 -17.10
N GLU A 58 -5.68 -0.14 -17.81
CA GLU A 58 -5.45 1.22 -18.30
C GLU A 58 -5.39 2.24 -17.16
N ALA A 59 -6.21 2.09 -16.13
CA ALA A 59 -6.14 2.96 -14.94
C ALA A 59 -4.78 2.89 -14.25
N ILE A 60 -4.24 1.68 -14.03
CA ILE A 60 -2.90 1.46 -13.47
C ILE A 60 -1.85 2.14 -14.35
N ARG A 61 -1.86 1.89 -15.66
CA ARG A 61 -0.90 2.47 -16.61
C ARG A 61 -0.96 4.00 -16.65
N VAL A 62 -2.15 4.59 -16.56
CA VAL A 62 -2.32 6.06 -16.54
C VAL A 62 -1.78 6.65 -15.24
N ILE A 63 -1.92 5.96 -14.10
CA ILE A 63 -1.30 6.38 -12.84
C ILE A 63 0.23 6.35 -12.95
N ASP A 64 0.81 5.25 -13.47
CA ASP A 64 2.25 5.13 -13.67
C ASP A 64 2.79 6.25 -14.59
N ASP A 65 2.11 6.51 -15.72
CA ASP A 65 2.48 7.62 -16.61
C ASP A 65 2.41 8.98 -15.90
N PHE A 66 1.38 9.22 -15.10
CA PHE A 66 1.28 10.44 -14.29
C PHE A 66 2.47 10.58 -13.33
N CYS A 67 2.83 9.49 -12.63
CA CYS A 67 3.96 9.47 -11.70
C CYS A 67 5.29 9.73 -12.40
N VAL A 68 5.48 9.15 -13.58
CA VAL A 68 6.70 9.31 -14.38
C VAL A 68 6.77 10.69 -15.06
N THR A 69 5.66 11.21 -15.59
CA THR A 69 5.68 12.40 -16.45
C THR A 69 5.26 13.70 -15.77
N ARG A 70 4.38 13.63 -14.75
CA ARG A 70 3.76 14.81 -14.14
C ARG A 70 4.20 15.07 -12.71
N SER A 71 3.90 14.16 -11.79
CA SER A 71 4.16 14.38 -10.36
C SER A 71 4.48 13.10 -9.65
N VAL A 72 5.52 13.10 -8.80
CA VAL A 72 5.80 11.99 -7.90
C VAL A 72 4.64 11.83 -6.92
N MET A 73 4.18 10.60 -6.74
CA MET A 73 3.15 10.19 -5.79
C MET A 73 3.76 9.21 -4.77
N MET A 74 3.14 9.08 -3.60
CA MET A 74 3.54 8.11 -2.57
C MET A 74 2.73 6.82 -2.74
N ASN A 75 2.97 6.10 -3.82
CA ASN A 75 2.36 4.79 -4.07
C ASN A 75 3.45 3.72 -4.16
N VAL A 76 3.09 2.46 -4.10
CA VAL A 76 4.05 1.34 -4.13
C VAL A 76 4.91 1.31 -5.42
N GLY A 77 4.45 1.94 -6.49
CA GLY A 77 5.14 2.03 -7.78
C GLY A 77 5.15 0.72 -8.58
N ASP A 78 5.84 0.76 -9.71
CA ASP A 78 5.87 -0.35 -10.67
C ASP A 78 6.68 -1.56 -10.15
N GLU A 79 7.93 -1.35 -9.70
CA GLU A 79 8.85 -2.41 -9.25
C GLU A 79 8.30 -3.18 -8.03
N LYS A 80 7.95 -2.46 -6.96
CA LYS A 80 7.42 -3.09 -5.73
C LYS A 80 6.01 -3.63 -5.93
N GLY A 81 5.25 -3.01 -6.82
CA GLY A 81 3.93 -3.50 -7.23
C GLY A 81 3.98 -4.89 -7.88
N GLU A 82 5.03 -5.24 -8.62
CA GLU A 82 5.22 -6.59 -9.15
C GLU A 82 5.45 -7.62 -8.05
N ILE A 83 6.20 -7.27 -6.99
CA ILE A 83 6.38 -8.13 -5.82
C ILE A 83 5.03 -8.37 -5.14
N LEU A 84 4.24 -7.31 -4.96
CA LEU A 84 2.89 -7.40 -4.39
C LEU A 84 1.96 -8.29 -5.24
N ASP A 85 1.95 -8.09 -6.56
CA ASP A 85 1.16 -8.91 -7.48
C ASP A 85 1.51 -10.41 -7.36
N HIS A 86 2.80 -10.74 -7.35
CA HIS A 86 3.26 -12.13 -7.23
C HIS A 86 2.90 -12.74 -5.86
N ALA A 87 3.04 -11.97 -4.77
CA ALA A 87 2.67 -12.45 -3.45
C ALA A 87 1.16 -12.74 -3.36
N VAL A 88 0.30 -11.84 -3.86
CA VAL A 88 -1.17 -12.06 -3.90
C VAL A 88 -1.53 -13.27 -4.77
N GLN A 89 -0.94 -13.41 -5.96
CA GLN A 89 -1.19 -14.58 -6.83
C GLN A 89 -0.79 -15.90 -6.17
N ARG A 90 0.34 -15.93 -5.46
CA ARG A 90 0.85 -17.13 -4.79
C ARG A 90 -0.03 -17.53 -3.60
N VAL A 91 -0.47 -16.55 -2.79
CA VAL A 91 -1.33 -16.80 -1.62
C VAL A 91 -2.77 -17.11 -2.03
N SER A 92 -3.25 -16.49 -3.12
CA SER A 92 -4.64 -16.61 -3.59
C SER A 92 -5.68 -16.33 -2.49
N PRO A 93 -5.60 -15.14 -1.83
CA PRO A 93 -6.32 -14.84 -0.60
C PRO A 93 -7.82 -14.67 -0.80
N GLY A 94 -8.62 -15.09 0.19
CA GLY A 94 -10.06 -14.80 0.26
C GLY A 94 -10.36 -13.48 1.00
N LEU A 95 -9.52 -13.09 1.98
CA LEU A 95 -9.64 -11.83 2.70
C LEU A 95 -8.29 -11.11 2.73
N LEU A 96 -8.28 -9.86 2.26
CA LEU A 96 -7.13 -8.98 2.22
C LEU A 96 -7.36 -7.73 3.07
N LEU A 97 -6.32 -7.32 3.80
CA LEU A 97 -6.25 -6.05 4.53
C LEU A 97 -5.13 -5.18 3.97
N GLU A 98 -5.37 -3.90 3.80
CA GLU A 98 -4.33 -2.91 3.54
C GLU A 98 -4.34 -1.82 4.61
N LEU A 99 -3.17 -1.46 5.09
CA LEU A 99 -2.95 -0.33 5.99
C LEU A 99 -2.22 0.77 5.21
N GLY A 100 -2.97 1.81 4.84
CA GLY A 100 -2.49 2.91 4.02
C GLY A 100 -2.97 2.82 2.57
N THR A 101 -4.13 3.43 2.28
CA THR A 101 -4.72 3.44 0.93
C THR A 101 -4.11 4.51 0.03
N TYR A 102 -3.83 5.69 0.59
CA TYR A 102 -3.49 6.91 -0.14
C TYR A 102 -4.47 7.17 -1.30
N CYS A 103 -3.99 7.17 -2.56
CA CYS A 103 -4.85 7.34 -3.74
C CYS A 103 -5.34 6.01 -4.35
N GLY A 104 -5.09 4.87 -3.70
CA GLY A 104 -5.66 3.56 -4.05
C GLY A 104 -4.95 2.77 -5.14
N TYR A 105 -3.69 3.08 -5.46
CA TYR A 105 -2.93 2.40 -6.52
C TYR A 105 -2.66 0.93 -6.21
N SER A 106 -2.20 0.60 -5.00
CA SER A 106 -1.98 -0.77 -4.53
C SER A 106 -3.25 -1.61 -4.55
N GLY A 107 -4.39 -1.01 -4.16
CA GLY A 107 -5.70 -1.65 -4.28
C GLY A 107 -6.06 -2.03 -5.72
N LEU A 108 -5.77 -1.18 -6.72
CA LEU A 108 -5.95 -1.53 -8.14
C LEU A 108 -5.05 -2.71 -8.54
N ARG A 109 -3.78 -2.72 -8.11
CA ARG A 109 -2.84 -3.80 -8.37
C ARG A 109 -3.37 -5.13 -7.81
N MET A 110 -3.78 -5.13 -6.55
CA MET A 110 -4.34 -6.33 -5.90
C MET A 110 -5.66 -6.77 -6.57
N ALA A 111 -6.56 -5.84 -6.92
CA ALA A 111 -7.81 -6.16 -7.61
C ALA A 111 -7.60 -6.86 -8.96
N ARG A 112 -6.48 -6.59 -9.64
CA ARG A 112 -6.10 -7.21 -10.90
C ARG A 112 -5.78 -8.69 -10.76
N VAL A 113 -5.20 -9.09 -9.62
CA VAL A 113 -4.60 -10.42 -9.44
C VAL A 113 -5.25 -11.27 -8.35
N MET A 114 -6.03 -10.68 -7.44
CA MET A 114 -6.75 -11.42 -6.41
C MET A 114 -7.88 -12.28 -7.00
N PRO A 115 -8.23 -13.41 -6.37
CA PRO A 115 -9.31 -14.28 -6.82
C PRO A 115 -10.65 -13.54 -6.99
N GLU A 116 -11.50 -14.06 -7.86
CA GLU A 116 -12.90 -13.64 -7.94
C GLU A 116 -13.60 -13.97 -6.61
N GLY A 117 -14.35 -13.00 -6.07
CA GLY A 117 -15.01 -13.17 -4.78
C GLY A 117 -14.13 -12.88 -3.56
N ALA A 118 -12.83 -12.63 -3.72
CA ALA A 118 -11.97 -12.14 -2.64
C ALA A 118 -12.47 -10.79 -2.11
N ARG A 119 -12.39 -10.60 -0.79
CA ARG A 119 -12.78 -9.37 -0.10
C ARG A 119 -11.53 -8.57 0.24
N PHE A 120 -11.52 -7.30 -0.15
CA PHE A 120 -10.44 -6.38 0.13
C PHE A 120 -10.94 -5.21 0.98
N CYS A 121 -10.27 -4.98 2.10
CA CYS A 121 -10.47 -3.83 2.98
C CYS A 121 -9.17 -3.05 3.09
N SER A 122 -9.22 -1.75 2.80
CA SER A 122 -8.11 -0.83 3.01
C SER A 122 -8.45 0.20 4.08
N ILE A 123 -7.51 0.51 4.95
CA ILE A 123 -7.67 1.52 6.00
C ILE A 123 -6.91 2.77 5.58
N GLU A 124 -7.60 3.92 5.63
CA GLU A 124 -7.04 5.22 5.28
C GLU A 124 -7.36 6.25 6.39
N PHE A 125 -6.32 6.91 6.87
CA PHE A 125 -6.47 7.94 7.90
C PHE A 125 -7.12 9.23 7.35
N SER A 126 -6.82 9.60 6.09
CA SER A 126 -7.31 10.81 5.45
C SER A 126 -8.63 10.58 4.72
N PRO A 127 -9.76 11.20 5.13
CA PRO A 127 -11.02 11.11 4.39
C PRO A 127 -10.91 11.60 2.94
N ALA A 128 -10.04 12.59 2.68
CA ALA A 128 -9.82 13.14 1.34
C ALA A 128 -9.12 12.11 0.43
N ASN A 129 -8.10 11.40 0.94
CA ASN A 129 -7.43 10.33 0.20
C ASN A 129 -8.39 9.16 -0.07
N ALA A 130 -9.18 8.78 0.93
CA ALA A 130 -10.19 7.73 0.79
C ALA A 130 -11.22 8.07 -0.30
N ASP A 131 -11.64 9.34 -0.41
CA ASP A 131 -12.55 9.79 -1.48
C ASP A 131 -11.90 9.68 -2.86
N ILE A 132 -10.64 10.10 -2.97
CA ILE A 132 -9.86 9.97 -4.20
C ILE A 132 -9.74 8.51 -4.63
N ALA A 133 -9.39 7.61 -3.70
CA ALA A 133 -9.30 6.18 -3.98
C ALA A 133 -10.64 5.60 -4.47
N ARG A 134 -11.76 5.92 -3.82
CA ARG A 134 -13.10 5.47 -4.23
C ARG A 134 -13.44 5.91 -5.65
N ARG A 135 -13.15 7.17 -6.01
CA ARG A 135 -13.42 7.69 -7.37
C ARG A 135 -12.57 6.98 -8.43
N ILE A 136 -11.30 6.73 -8.14
CA ILE A 136 -10.40 6.01 -9.03
C ILE A 136 -10.86 4.55 -9.18
N TRP A 137 -11.17 3.86 -8.09
CA TRP A 137 -11.64 2.46 -8.11
C TRP A 137 -12.98 2.30 -8.83
N ALA A 138 -13.93 3.22 -8.60
CA ALA A 138 -15.20 3.23 -9.32
C ALA A 138 -14.99 3.43 -10.83
N HIS A 139 -14.10 4.35 -11.23
CA HIS A 139 -13.76 4.57 -12.63
C HIS A 139 -13.09 3.37 -13.28
N ALA A 140 -12.20 2.69 -12.56
CA ALA A 140 -11.54 1.46 -13.01
C ALA A 140 -12.46 0.22 -13.05
N GLY A 141 -13.72 0.35 -12.59
CA GLY A 141 -14.70 -0.74 -12.60
C GLY A 141 -14.50 -1.78 -11.48
N VAL A 142 -13.79 -1.42 -10.41
CA VAL A 142 -13.51 -2.34 -9.27
C VAL A 142 -14.06 -1.82 -7.94
N GLY A 143 -14.87 -0.76 -7.96
CA GLY A 143 -15.41 -0.13 -6.75
C GLY A 143 -16.25 -1.06 -5.87
N ASP A 144 -16.90 -2.06 -6.44
CA ASP A 144 -17.69 -3.06 -5.70
C ASP A 144 -16.83 -4.15 -5.05
N ARG A 145 -15.55 -4.28 -5.45
CA ARG A 145 -14.61 -5.28 -4.94
C ARG A 145 -13.66 -4.74 -3.88
N LEU A 146 -13.49 -3.41 -3.82
CA LEU A 146 -12.55 -2.72 -2.96
C LEU A 146 -13.31 -1.82 -1.98
N THR A 147 -13.03 -1.97 -0.71
CA THR A 147 -13.59 -1.12 0.34
C THR A 147 -12.51 -0.31 1.02
N VAL A 148 -12.71 1.00 1.20
CA VAL A 148 -11.85 1.83 2.04
C VAL A 148 -12.60 2.28 3.30
N VAL A 149 -12.02 1.97 4.45
CA VAL A 149 -12.50 2.35 5.77
C VAL A 149 -11.67 3.53 6.26
N VAL A 150 -12.32 4.66 6.52
CA VAL A 150 -11.64 5.81 7.12
C VAL A 150 -11.43 5.54 8.61
N GLY A 151 -10.16 5.53 9.04
CA GLY A 151 -9.77 5.22 10.41
C GLY A 151 -8.31 4.84 10.56
N SER A 152 -7.98 4.19 11.67
CA SER A 152 -6.67 3.57 11.94
C SER A 152 -6.84 2.44 12.94
N LEU A 153 -5.94 1.44 12.95
CA LEU A 153 -5.99 0.39 13.98
C LEU A 153 -5.69 0.93 15.39
N GLY A 154 -5.05 2.11 15.47
CA GLY A 154 -4.69 2.77 16.71
C GLY A 154 -5.75 3.73 17.29
N ASP A 155 -6.97 3.74 16.79
CA ASP A 155 -8.04 4.69 17.16
C ASP A 155 -8.87 4.31 18.40
N GLY A 156 -8.32 3.45 19.25
CA GLY A 156 -9.02 2.97 20.44
C GLY A 156 -9.96 1.79 20.19
N GLY A 157 -9.88 1.16 19.02
CA GLY A 157 -10.62 -0.04 18.68
C GLY A 157 -11.83 0.17 17.76
N ALA A 158 -12.19 1.41 17.44
CA ALA A 158 -13.37 1.70 16.62
C ALA A 158 -13.25 1.11 15.20
N THR A 159 -12.08 1.24 14.57
CA THR A 159 -11.83 0.63 13.26
C THR A 159 -11.81 -0.90 13.35
N ILE A 160 -11.22 -1.48 14.40
CA ILE A 160 -11.19 -2.93 14.65
C ILE A 160 -12.62 -3.47 14.77
N GLU A 161 -13.46 -2.83 15.60
CA GLU A 161 -14.87 -3.22 15.78
C GLU A 161 -15.62 -3.21 14.44
N ARG A 162 -15.40 -2.19 13.61
CA ARG A 162 -16.00 -2.12 12.27
C ARG A 162 -15.50 -3.21 11.34
N LEU A 163 -14.20 -3.53 11.33
CA LEU A 163 -13.65 -4.60 10.52
C LEU A 163 -14.28 -5.96 10.89
N CYS A 164 -14.44 -6.22 12.19
CA CYS A 164 -15.09 -7.44 12.67
C CYS A 164 -16.58 -7.50 12.34
N SER A 165 -17.33 -6.43 12.63
CA SER A 165 -18.80 -6.43 12.53
C SER A 165 -19.31 -6.24 11.10
N GLU A 166 -18.63 -5.42 10.27
CA GLU A 166 -19.12 -5.05 8.94
C GLU A 166 -18.40 -5.83 7.82
N PHE A 167 -17.12 -6.21 8.03
CA PHE A 167 -16.27 -6.75 6.96
C PHE A 167 -15.80 -8.19 7.19
N GLY A 168 -16.22 -8.82 8.29
CA GLY A 168 -16.05 -10.24 8.55
C GLY A 168 -14.63 -10.65 8.93
N PHE A 169 -13.88 -9.75 9.59
CA PHE A 169 -12.61 -10.09 10.20
C PHE A 169 -12.87 -10.93 11.47
N THR A 170 -12.37 -12.15 11.48
CA THR A 170 -12.55 -13.12 12.55
C THR A 170 -11.26 -13.88 12.81
N ASP A 171 -11.23 -14.68 13.87
CA ASP A 171 -10.08 -15.55 14.20
C ASP A 171 -9.69 -16.39 12.98
N GLY A 172 -8.41 -16.27 12.57
CA GLY A 172 -7.85 -17.01 11.45
C GLY A 172 -8.47 -16.67 10.08
N GLY A 173 -9.15 -15.54 9.92
CA GLY A 173 -9.84 -15.19 8.68
C GLY A 173 -9.04 -14.34 7.70
N LEU A 174 -7.90 -13.78 8.10
CA LEU A 174 -7.08 -12.89 7.27
C LEU A 174 -5.96 -13.67 6.57
N ASP A 175 -6.02 -13.73 5.25
CA ASP A 175 -5.04 -14.46 4.44
C ASP A 175 -3.83 -13.60 4.04
N PHE A 176 -4.07 -12.30 3.81
CA PHE A 176 -3.07 -11.40 3.24
C PHE A 176 -3.19 -9.99 3.81
N ALA A 177 -2.08 -9.38 4.18
CA ALA A 177 -2.05 -7.99 4.59
C ALA A 177 -0.94 -7.20 3.89
N VAL A 178 -1.20 -5.91 3.62
CA VAL A 178 -0.22 -4.93 3.15
C VAL A 178 -0.06 -3.85 4.21
N VAL A 179 1.18 -3.50 4.52
CA VAL A 179 1.53 -2.50 5.53
C VAL A 179 2.34 -1.40 4.85
N ASP A 180 1.67 -0.27 4.54
CA ASP A 180 2.28 0.88 3.86
C ASP A 180 1.70 2.22 4.35
N HIS A 181 1.68 2.41 5.66
CA HIS A 181 1.17 3.62 6.32
C HIS A 181 2.26 4.31 7.15
N ASP A 182 1.95 4.89 8.32
CA ASP A 182 2.94 5.48 9.22
C ASP A 182 3.94 4.40 9.72
N LYS A 183 5.21 4.58 9.40
CA LYS A 183 6.27 3.60 9.72
C LYS A 183 6.40 3.31 11.22
N LYS A 184 6.01 4.25 12.07
CA LYS A 184 5.97 4.07 13.53
C LYS A 184 4.82 3.17 13.99
N ALA A 185 3.77 3.04 13.18
CA ALA A 185 2.63 2.18 13.48
C ALA A 185 2.79 0.74 12.97
N TYR A 186 3.80 0.43 12.16
CA TYR A 186 4.01 -0.89 11.56
C TYR A 186 4.02 -2.02 12.59
N LEU A 187 4.93 -1.96 13.55
CA LEU A 187 5.01 -2.98 14.61
C LEU A 187 3.77 -2.95 15.52
N PRO A 188 3.34 -1.80 16.07
CA PRO A 188 2.13 -1.75 16.88
C PRO A 188 0.87 -2.31 16.17
N ASP A 189 0.72 -2.09 14.87
CA ASP A 189 -0.44 -2.55 14.13
C ASP A 189 -0.33 -4.04 13.77
N LEU A 190 0.88 -4.56 13.47
CA LEU A 190 1.09 -5.99 13.35
C LEU A 190 0.75 -6.73 14.66
N GLU A 191 1.21 -6.22 15.81
CA GLU A 191 0.88 -6.76 17.12
C GLU A 191 -0.62 -6.71 17.43
N ARG A 192 -1.34 -5.69 16.93
CA ARG A 192 -2.81 -5.63 17.04
C ARG A 192 -3.47 -6.72 16.21
N ILE A 193 -3.07 -6.88 14.96
CA ILE A 193 -3.57 -7.95 14.07
C ILE A 193 -3.37 -9.33 14.70
N GLN A 194 -2.20 -9.58 15.31
CA GLN A 194 -1.93 -10.83 16.04
C GLN A 194 -2.80 -10.96 17.29
N ARG A 195 -2.97 -9.91 18.10
CA ARG A 195 -3.82 -9.89 19.30
C ARG A 195 -5.29 -10.17 18.99
N GLU A 196 -5.78 -9.64 17.87
CA GLU A 196 -7.13 -9.92 17.34
C GLU A 196 -7.24 -11.33 16.73
N ARG A 197 -6.11 -12.07 16.67
CA ARG A 197 -6.03 -13.45 16.15
C ARG A 197 -6.53 -13.59 14.71
N TRP A 198 -6.46 -12.52 13.91
CA TRP A 198 -6.93 -12.57 12.53
C TRP A 198 -6.08 -13.47 11.64
N LEU A 199 -4.78 -13.62 11.94
CA LEU A 199 -3.86 -14.46 11.17
C LEU A 199 -4.05 -15.96 11.45
N HIS A 200 -3.79 -16.78 10.45
CA HIS A 200 -3.65 -18.22 10.54
C HIS A 200 -2.29 -18.66 9.95
N PRO A 201 -1.78 -19.85 10.28
CA PRO A 201 -0.55 -20.34 9.63
C PRO A 201 -0.70 -20.33 8.11
N GLY A 202 0.24 -19.66 7.41
CA GLY A 202 0.19 -19.42 5.98
C GLY A 202 -0.31 -18.03 5.57
N SER A 203 -0.86 -17.23 6.49
CA SER A 203 -1.15 -15.80 6.22
C SER A 203 0.12 -15.06 5.87
N VAL A 204 0.07 -14.15 4.91
CA VAL A 204 1.23 -13.37 4.46
C VAL A 204 1.03 -11.88 4.71
N VAL A 205 2.06 -11.23 5.23
CA VAL A 205 2.12 -9.78 5.43
C VAL A 205 3.24 -9.20 4.57
N VAL A 206 2.90 -8.26 3.68
CA VAL A 206 3.86 -7.53 2.86
C VAL A 206 4.00 -6.12 3.40
N ALA A 207 5.22 -5.70 3.77
CA ALA A 207 5.51 -4.37 4.28
C ALA A 207 6.42 -3.60 3.34
N ASP A 208 5.99 -2.41 2.92
CA ASP A 208 6.74 -1.53 2.03
C ASP A 208 7.59 -0.50 2.79
N ASN A 209 8.62 0.04 2.12
CA ASN A 209 9.50 1.09 2.62
C ASN A 209 10.19 0.77 3.96
N VAL A 210 10.52 -0.48 4.20
CA VAL A 210 11.10 -0.92 5.48
C VAL A 210 12.51 -0.39 5.69
N LYS A 211 13.23 -0.07 4.59
CA LYS A 211 14.56 0.54 4.64
C LYS A 211 14.51 2.06 4.55
N PHE A 212 13.67 2.62 3.68
CA PHE A 212 13.54 4.07 3.49
C PHE A 212 12.06 4.47 3.27
N PRO A 213 11.48 5.39 4.11
CA PRO A 213 12.10 6.08 5.25
C PRO A 213 12.50 5.17 6.41
N GLY A 214 11.97 3.93 6.46
CA GLY A 214 12.43 2.89 7.34
C GLY A 214 11.51 2.57 8.50
N ALA A 215 11.39 1.25 8.81
CA ALA A 215 10.67 0.70 9.95
C ALA A 215 11.59 -0.28 10.73
N PRO A 216 12.65 0.22 11.40
CA PRO A 216 13.69 -0.62 11.96
C PRO A 216 13.19 -1.53 13.09
N GLU A 217 12.24 -1.08 13.91
CA GLU A 217 11.64 -1.87 14.99
C GLU A 217 10.82 -3.04 14.45
N TYR A 218 10.04 -2.80 13.39
CA TYR A 218 9.28 -3.83 12.69
C TYR A 218 10.19 -4.91 12.09
N ARG A 219 11.25 -4.49 11.38
CA ARG A 219 12.24 -5.42 10.83
C ARG A 219 12.96 -6.22 11.90
N ALA A 220 13.39 -5.57 12.99
CA ALA A 220 14.06 -6.22 14.10
C ALA A 220 13.16 -7.27 14.79
N TYR A 221 11.88 -6.98 14.94
CA TYR A 221 10.89 -7.92 15.47
C TYR A 221 10.77 -9.17 14.58
N LEU A 222 10.58 -9.01 13.29
CA LEU A 222 10.47 -10.14 12.36
C LEU A 222 11.73 -11.00 12.33
N HIS A 223 12.91 -10.38 12.38
CA HIS A 223 14.19 -11.12 12.49
C HIS A 223 14.32 -11.90 13.80
N ALA A 224 13.85 -11.33 14.91
CA ALA A 224 13.88 -12.01 16.20
C ALA A 224 12.93 -13.22 16.27
N GLU A 225 11.86 -13.18 15.50
CA GLU A 225 10.83 -14.23 15.41
C GLU A 225 11.01 -15.16 14.19
N GLU A 226 12.10 -15.01 13.44
CA GLU A 226 12.38 -15.83 12.24
C GLU A 226 12.46 -17.32 12.60
N GLY A 227 11.70 -18.13 11.84
CA GLY A 227 11.61 -19.59 12.03
C GLY A 227 10.81 -20.02 13.27
N ARG A 228 10.26 -19.07 14.05
CA ARG A 228 9.39 -19.33 15.22
C ARG A 228 7.95 -18.95 14.89
N THR A 229 7.66 -17.67 14.82
CA THR A 229 6.34 -17.10 14.53
C THR A 229 6.24 -16.66 13.07
N TRP A 230 7.35 -16.27 12.47
CA TRP A 230 7.44 -15.71 11.13
C TRP A 230 8.51 -16.39 10.27
N ARG A 231 8.28 -16.39 8.96
CA ARG A 231 9.28 -16.67 7.93
C ARG A 231 9.29 -15.50 6.97
N THR A 232 10.42 -14.79 6.87
CA THR A 232 10.50 -13.53 6.13
C THR A 232 11.44 -13.61 4.95
N ILE A 233 10.98 -13.14 3.78
CA ILE A 233 11.78 -12.88 2.59
C ILE A 233 12.00 -11.38 2.48
N GLU A 234 13.25 -10.96 2.32
CA GLU A 234 13.62 -9.58 2.06
C GLU A 234 13.83 -9.37 0.56
N HIS A 235 13.08 -8.45 -0.03
CA HIS A 235 13.21 -8.07 -1.43
C HIS A 235 13.96 -6.74 -1.52
N ASP A 236 15.19 -6.77 -2.04
CA ASP A 236 15.95 -5.56 -2.36
C ASP A 236 15.30 -4.83 -3.52
N THR A 237 14.91 -3.58 -3.30
CA THR A 237 14.18 -2.75 -4.25
C THR A 237 14.71 -1.32 -4.26
N HIS A 238 13.97 -0.43 -4.94
CA HIS A 238 14.21 1.01 -4.94
C HIS A 238 12.94 1.76 -4.52
N LEU A 239 13.10 3.02 -4.11
CA LEU A 239 11.95 3.93 -3.99
C LEU A 239 11.24 4.07 -5.34
N GLU A 240 9.99 4.47 -5.30
CA GLU A 240 9.07 4.49 -6.41
C GLU A 240 9.62 5.27 -7.62
N TYR A 241 9.52 4.66 -8.81
CA TYR A 241 9.86 5.24 -10.11
C TYR A 241 11.29 5.81 -10.23
N GLN A 242 12.25 5.29 -9.45
CA GLN A 242 13.66 5.68 -9.54
C GLN A 242 14.59 4.49 -9.21
N SER A 243 15.91 4.61 -9.46
CA SER A 243 16.88 3.52 -9.30
C SER A 243 18.12 3.91 -8.51
N LEU A 244 18.05 4.97 -7.68
CA LEU A 244 19.19 5.46 -6.92
C LEU A 244 19.07 5.17 -5.42
N VAL A 245 17.88 5.40 -4.86
CA VAL A 245 17.65 5.17 -3.43
C VAL A 245 17.14 3.76 -3.25
N LYS A 246 17.97 2.94 -2.63
CA LYS A 246 17.62 1.55 -2.32
C LYS A 246 16.58 1.50 -1.20
N ASP A 247 15.64 0.61 -1.35
CA ASP A 247 14.60 0.33 -0.38
C ASP A 247 14.49 -1.18 -0.15
N LEU A 248 13.54 -1.57 0.69
CA LEU A 248 13.32 -2.96 1.08
C LEU A 248 11.82 -3.21 1.26
N VAL A 249 11.33 -4.28 0.65
CA VAL A 249 10.02 -4.86 0.91
C VAL A 249 10.23 -6.14 1.73
N LEU A 250 9.51 -6.28 2.83
CA LEU A 250 9.46 -7.53 3.59
C LEU A 250 8.18 -8.29 3.25
N GLU A 251 8.33 -9.55 2.91
CA GLU A 251 7.24 -10.50 2.69
C GLU A 251 7.33 -11.57 3.77
N SER A 252 6.41 -11.57 4.72
CA SER A 252 6.47 -12.39 5.94
C SER A 252 5.29 -13.34 6.03
N GLU A 253 5.54 -14.64 6.05
CA GLU A 253 4.55 -15.70 6.29
C GLU A 253 4.41 -15.95 7.79
N TYR A 254 3.19 -15.93 8.29
CA TYR A 254 2.88 -16.28 9.66
C TYR A 254 2.88 -17.81 9.83
N LEU A 255 3.67 -18.32 10.77
CA LEU A 255 3.80 -19.77 11.04
C LEU A 255 2.86 -20.25 12.16
N GLY A 256 2.25 -19.33 12.88
CA GLY A 256 1.47 -19.61 14.10
C GLY A 256 2.24 -19.23 15.37
N GLU A 257 1.51 -19.17 16.48
CA GLU A 257 2.14 -18.99 17.79
C GLU A 257 2.96 -20.25 18.15
N PRO A 258 4.15 -20.07 18.75
CA PRO A 258 4.91 -21.23 19.25
C PRO A 258 4.11 -21.95 20.35
N ALA A 259 4.13 -23.29 20.28
CA ALA A 259 3.45 -24.15 21.24
C ALA A 259 4.05 -24.06 22.66
#